data_68ab98ee33c403841a8074e5751f74ed
#
_entry.id   68ab98ee33c403841a8074e5751f74ed
#
_cell.length_a   1.000
_cell.length_b   1.000
_cell.length_c   1.000
_cell.angle_alpha   90.00
_cell.angle_beta   90.00
_cell.angle_gamma   90.00
#
_symmetry.space_group_name_H-M   'P 1'
#
loop_
_entity.id
_entity.type
_entity.pdbx_description
1 polymer ?
#
loop_
_entity_poly.entity_id
_entity_poly.type
_entity_poly.pdbx_seq_one_letter_code
_entity_poly.pdbx_strand_id
1 'polypeptide(L)'
;AVLWVSEWPRSLVYPGFLSPVLLASGVRRSFSLLCTPIRSDQAARDIRKKKVEYISDAAQRQKIGQVEDAQQTAEYQDVLQQEADLTSGHGILRYTGLIAVSAPNPDELEAAVSKIEQAAIQASCETRRLVGQQAQAFTAAALPLARTV
;
A
#
# COMPACT_ATOMS: atom_id res chain seq x y z
N ALA A 1 9.63 -9.25 -13.97
CA ALA A 1 9.66 -8.00 -13.18
C ALA A 1 8.71 -8.13 -12.00
N VAL A 2 8.98 -7.41 -10.92
CA VAL A 2 8.07 -7.31 -9.77
C VAL A 2 7.78 -5.84 -9.51
N LEU A 3 6.49 -5.54 -9.36
CA LEU A 3 5.96 -4.24 -9.00
C LEU A 3 5.43 -4.32 -7.55
N TRP A 4 5.66 -3.28 -6.79
CA TRP A 4 5.09 -3.06 -5.48
C TRP A 4 3.95 -2.05 -5.60
N VAL A 5 2.81 -2.33 -5.00
CA VAL A 5 1.73 -1.35 -4.85
C VAL A 5 2.17 -0.37 -3.77
N SER A 6 2.68 0.78 -4.18
CA SER A 6 3.20 1.81 -3.29
C SER A 6 2.11 2.62 -2.62
N GLU A 7 1.02 2.90 -3.35
CA GLU A 7 -0.15 3.58 -2.81
C GLU A 7 -1.44 2.86 -3.21
N TRP A 8 -2.32 2.74 -2.25
CA TRP A 8 -3.67 2.23 -2.41
C TRP A 8 -4.66 3.39 -2.54
N PRO A 9 -5.87 3.15 -3.10
CA PRO A 9 -6.89 4.18 -3.17
C PRO A 9 -7.15 4.82 -1.81
N ARG A 10 -7.14 6.15 -1.75
CA ARG A 10 -7.43 6.92 -0.53
C ARG A 10 -8.93 7.14 -0.31
N SER A 11 -9.73 6.99 -1.36
CA SER A 11 -11.19 7.09 -1.32
C SER A 11 -11.83 5.71 -1.15
N LEU A 12 -13.12 5.72 -0.81
CA LEU A 12 -13.91 4.48 -0.78
C LEU A 12 -13.85 3.78 -2.13
N VAL A 13 -13.58 2.49 -2.08
CA VAL A 13 -13.53 1.61 -3.25
C VAL A 13 -14.75 0.69 -3.30
N TYR A 14 -15.17 0.34 -4.49
CA TYR A 14 -16.22 -0.66 -4.70
C TYR A 14 -15.65 -2.08 -4.76
N PRO A 15 -16.43 -3.12 -4.47
CA PRO A 15 -15.99 -4.50 -4.66
C PRO A 15 -15.54 -4.73 -6.11
N GLY A 16 -14.34 -5.30 -6.28
CA GLY A 16 -13.78 -5.54 -7.62
C GLY A 16 -12.95 -4.40 -8.20
N PHE A 17 -12.62 -3.36 -7.44
CA PHE A 17 -11.77 -2.26 -7.92
C PHE A 17 -10.42 -2.71 -8.49
N LEU A 18 -9.88 -3.85 -8.04
CA LEU A 18 -8.65 -4.45 -8.57
C LEU A 18 -8.86 -5.25 -9.86
N SER A 19 -10.08 -5.37 -10.39
CA SER A 19 -10.36 -6.12 -11.61
C SER A 19 -9.48 -5.72 -12.80
N PRO A 20 -9.17 -4.44 -13.06
CA PRO A 20 -8.27 -4.06 -14.15
C PRO A 20 -6.90 -4.73 -14.04
N VAL A 21 -6.35 -4.84 -12.84
CA VAL A 21 -5.07 -5.51 -12.57
C VAL A 21 -5.21 -7.02 -12.64
N LEU A 22 -6.21 -7.57 -11.97
CA LEU A 22 -6.39 -9.03 -11.83
C LEU A 22 -6.85 -9.69 -13.13
N LEU A 23 -7.55 -8.98 -14.01
CA LEU A 23 -8.13 -9.51 -15.23
C LEU A 23 -7.44 -8.99 -16.51
N ALA A 24 -6.32 -8.26 -16.41
CA ALA A 24 -5.59 -7.76 -17.57
C ALA A 24 -5.25 -8.92 -18.54
N SER A 25 -5.81 -8.90 -19.75
CA SER A 25 -5.63 -9.97 -20.72
C SER A 25 -4.22 -10.00 -21.33
N GLY A 26 -3.72 -11.20 -21.69
CA GLY A 26 -2.44 -11.35 -22.40
C GLY A 26 -1.20 -11.06 -21.56
N VAL A 27 -1.31 -10.97 -20.24
CA VAL A 27 -0.17 -10.78 -19.34
C VAL A 27 -0.10 -11.93 -18.33
N ARG A 28 1.06 -12.59 -18.25
CA ARG A 28 1.34 -13.55 -17.19
C ARG A 28 1.71 -12.80 -15.94
N ARG A 29 0.91 -12.94 -14.90
CA ARG A 29 1.12 -12.25 -13.63
C ARG A 29 0.70 -13.10 -12.44
N SER A 30 1.28 -12.78 -11.29
CA SER A 30 0.84 -13.20 -9.97
C SER A 30 0.62 -11.96 -9.11
N PHE A 31 -0.52 -11.86 -8.46
CA PHE A 31 -0.81 -10.83 -7.47
C PHE A 31 -0.77 -11.44 -6.08
N SER A 32 0.04 -10.90 -5.19
CA SER A 32 0.20 -11.35 -3.82
C SER A 32 -0.08 -10.23 -2.85
N LEU A 33 -0.95 -10.48 -1.89
CA LEU A 33 -1.22 -9.59 -0.77
C LEU A 33 -0.67 -10.24 0.51
N LEU A 34 0.41 -9.65 1.02
CA LEU A 34 1.02 -10.09 2.26
C LEU A 34 0.41 -9.30 3.41
N CYS A 35 -0.33 -9.99 4.28
CA CYS A 35 -0.95 -9.39 5.45
C CYS A 35 -0.24 -9.87 6.72
N THR A 36 0.22 -8.94 7.54
CA THR A 36 0.86 -9.23 8.83
C THR A 36 0.06 -8.57 9.95
N PRO A 37 -0.51 -9.34 10.88
CA PRO A 37 -1.19 -8.77 12.03
C PRO A 37 -0.17 -8.07 12.95
N ILE A 38 -0.55 -6.88 13.42
CA ILE A 38 0.23 -6.12 14.40
C ILE A 38 -0.37 -6.39 15.78
N ARG A 39 0.49 -6.66 16.76
CA ARG A 39 0.06 -6.84 18.14
C ARG A 39 -0.63 -5.57 18.65
N SER A 40 -1.74 -5.73 19.38
CA SER A 40 -2.55 -4.59 19.84
C SER A 40 -1.76 -3.60 20.71
N ASP A 41 -0.81 -4.10 21.54
CA ASP A 41 0.05 -3.25 22.36
C ASP A 41 1.04 -2.42 21.52
N GLN A 42 1.56 -2.98 20.44
CA GLN A 42 2.41 -2.26 19.49
C GLN A 42 1.59 -1.26 18.68
N ALA A 43 0.44 -1.67 18.17
CA ALA A 43 -0.47 -0.80 17.43
C ALA A 43 -0.89 0.43 18.26
N ALA A 44 -1.23 0.24 19.54
CA ALA A 44 -1.57 1.34 20.44
C ALA A 44 -0.40 2.32 20.65
N ARG A 45 0.84 1.81 20.75
CA ARG A 45 2.03 2.67 20.85
C ARG A 45 2.27 3.47 19.57
N ASP A 46 2.14 2.82 18.42
CA ASP A 46 2.38 3.46 17.12
C ASP A 46 1.32 4.55 16.84
N ILE A 47 0.05 4.29 17.16
CA ILE A 47 -1.03 5.27 17.06
C ILE A 47 -0.76 6.46 17.98
N ARG A 48 -0.40 6.21 19.25
CA ARG A 48 -0.09 7.28 20.21
C ARG A 48 1.08 8.15 19.72
N LYS A 49 2.12 7.53 19.18
CA LYS A 49 3.26 8.25 18.64
C LYS A 49 2.85 9.17 17.49
N LYS A 50 2.08 8.66 16.52
CA LYS A 50 1.54 9.46 15.41
C LYS A 50 0.68 10.62 15.91
N LYS A 51 -0.21 10.41 16.88
CA LYS A 51 -1.02 11.49 17.46
C LYS A 51 -0.17 12.61 18.04
N VAL A 52 0.88 12.27 18.78
CA VAL A 52 1.80 13.26 19.37
C VAL A 52 2.54 14.04 18.27
N GLU A 53 2.99 13.35 17.22
CA GLU A 53 3.63 14.00 16.05
C GLU A 53 2.68 15.00 15.40
N TYR A 54 1.43 14.61 15.09
CA TYR A 54 0.44 15.52 14.49
C TYR A 54 0.13 16.74 15.37
N ILE A 55 -0.05 16.55 16.67
CA ILE A 55 -0.31 17.64 17.62
C ILE A 55 0.89 18.59 17.69
N SER A 56 2.10 18.06 17.75
CA SER A 56 3.35 18.86 17.79
C SER A 56 3.51 19.68 16.52
N ASP A 57 3.31 19.05 15.35
CA ASP A 57 3.43 19.71 14.05
C ASP A 57 2.34 20.79 13.85
N ALA A 58 1.11 20.54 14.30
CA ALA A 58 0.04 21.51 14.27
C ALA A 58 0.36 22.74 15.16
N ALA A 59 0.87 22.51 16.36
CA ALA A 59 1.27 23.57 17.28
C ALA A 59 2.43 24.41 16.72
N GLN A 60 3.38 23.77 16.03
CA GLN A 60 4.50 24.47 15.42
C GLN A 60 4.06 25.34 14.23
N ARG A 61 3.15 24.82 13.39
CA ARG A 61 2.58 25.57 12.24
C ARG A 61 1.73 26.76 12.68
N GLN A 62 0.92 26.61 13.72
CA GLN A 62 0.17 27.73 14.30
C GLN A 62 1.08 28.90 14.70
N LYS A 63 2.27 28.60 15.25
CA LYS A 63 3.27 29.63 15.63
C LYS A 63 3.84 30.37 14.42
N ILE A 64 3.87 29.73 13.25
CA ILE A 64 4.46 30.29 12.01
C ILE A 64 3.37 30.92 11.11
N GLY A 65 2.09 30.83 11.49
CA GLY A 65 0.97 31.37 10.71
C GLY A 65 0.67 30.61 9.41
N GLN A 66 1.05 29.34 9.32
CA GLN A 66 0.71 28.49 8.17
C GLN A 66 -0.73 27.99 8.27
N VAL A 67 -1.40 27.95 7.11
CA VAL A 67 -2.76 27.44 6.96
C VAL A 67 -2.80 25.92 7.18
N GLU A 68 -3.84 25.43 7.82
CA GLU A 68 -4.08 23.98 7.95
C GLU A 68 -4.19 23.32 6.56
N ASP A 69 -3.42 22.25 6.38
CA ASP A 69 -3.49 21.41 5.19
C ASP A 69 -4.63 20.39 5.35
N ALA A 70 -5.60 20.44 4.44
CA ALA A 70 -6.75 19.53 4.44
C ALA A 70 -6.33 18.05 4.40
N GLN A 71 -5.21 17.73 3.74
CA GLN A 71 -4.66 16.38 3.70
C GLN A 71 -4.23 15.90 5.09
N GLN A 72 -3.54 16.74 5.84
CA GLN A 72 -3.09 16.40 7.19
C GLN A 72 -4.24 16.28 8.19
N THR A 73 -5.27 17.08 8.03
CA THR A 73 -6.49 16.95 8.83
C THR A 73 -7.17 15.60 8.56
N ALA A 74 -7.25 15.18 7.31
CA ALA A 74 -7.77 13.86 6.94
C ALA A 74 -6.92 12.72 7.53
N GLU A 75 -5.60 12.80 7.43
CA GLU A 75 -4.67 11.81 8.00
C GLU A 75 -4.81 11.71 9.53
N TYR A 76 -5.01 12.84 10.21
CA TYR A 76 -5.25 12.84 11.66
C TYR A 76 -6.60 12.18 12.03
N GLN A 77 -7.64 12.43 11.25
CA GLN A 77 -8.94 11.76 11.43
C GLN A 77 -8.83 10.25 11.23
N ASP A 78 -8.05 9.79 10.26
CA ASP A 78 -7.78 8.38 10.05
C ASP A 78 -7.07 7.74 11.25
N VAL A 79 -6.12 8.45 11.88
CA VAL A 79 -5.44 7.98 13.11
C VAL A 79 -6.40 7.87 14.27
N LEU A 80 -7.33 8.82 14.43
CA LEU A 80 -8.38 8.77 15.47
C LEU A 80 -9.35 7.61 15.23
N GLN A 81 -9.73 7.36 13.98
CA GLN A 81 -10.56 6.22 13.62
C GLN A 81 -9.87 4.89 13.91
N GLN A 82 -8.58 4.76 13.56
CA GLN A 82 -7.78 3.56 13.89
C GLN A 82 -7.70 3.32 15.41
N GLU A 83 -7.61 4.37 16.23
CA GLU A 83 -7.64 4.25 17.70
C GLU A 83 -8.99 3.75 18.19
N ALA A 84 -10.10 4.28 17.65
CA ALA A 84 -11.45 3.85 18.00
C ALA A 84 -11.68 2.37 17.61
N ASP A 85 -11.24 1.97 16.42
CA ASP A 85 -11.35 0.60 15.93
C ASP A 85 -10.53 -0.36 16.81
N LEU A 86 -9.30 0.01 17.18
CA LEU A 86 -8.47 -0.80 18.07
C LEU A 86 -9.12 -0.94 19.46
N THR A 87 -9.71 0.13 19.99
CA THR A 87 -10.39 0.14 21.28
C THR A 87 -11.66 -0.72 21.27
N SER A 88 -12.34 -0.78 20.12
CA SER A 88 -13.51 -1.65 19.93
C SER A 88 -13.17 -3.13 19.68
N GLY A 89 -11.88 -3.48 19.69
CA GLY A 89 -11.40 -4.86 19.58
C GLY A 89 -11.03 -5.29 18.15
N HIS A 90 -10.99 -4.39 17.18
CA HIS A 90 -10.52 -4.70 15.83
C HIS A 90 -8.99 -4.83 15.81
N GLY A 91 -8.49 -5.79 15.02
CA GLY A 91 -7.06 -5.98 14.80
C GLY A 91 -6.53 -5.05 13.72
N ILE A 92 -5.30 -4.57 13.90
CA ILE A 92 -4.59 -3.80 12.86
C ILE A 92 -3.73 -4.76 12.03
N LEU A 93 -3.82 -4.63 10.71
CA LEU A 93 -3.03 -5.38 9.75
C LEU A 93 -2.10 -4.43 9.00
N ARG A 94 -0.84 -4.85 8.85
CA ARG A 94 0.06 -4.29 7.85
C ARG A 94 -0.05 -5.15 6.60
N TYR A 95 -0.25 -4.52 5.45
CA TYR A 95 -0.35 -5.26 4.19
C TYR A 95 0.55 -4.66 3.12
N THR A 96 1.02 -5.52 2.22
CA THR A 96 1.87 -5.17 1.09
C THR A 96 1.37 -5.90 -0.14
N GLY A 97 1.09 -5.18 -1.20
CA GLY A 97 0.72 -5.74 -2.50
C GLY A 97 1.93 -5.87 -3.42
N LEU A 98 2.14 -7.05 -3.97
CA LEU A 98 3.18 -7.33 -4.95
C LEU A 98 2.58 -7.92 -6.21
N ILE A 99 3.08 -7.50 -7.37
CA ILE A 99 2.65 -8.01 -8.68
C ILE A 99 3.88 -8.52 -9.42
N ALA A 100 4.01 -9.83 -9.56
CA ALA A 100 5.03 -10.42 -10.39
C ALA A 100 4.51 -10.55 -11.83
N VAL A 101 5.28 -10.02 -12.78
CA VAL A 101 4.98 -10.04 -14.22
C VAL A 101 6.08 -10.80 -14.93
N SER A 102 5.71 -11.70 -15.84
CA SER A 102 6.65 -12.50 -16.64
C SER A 102 6.29 -12.49 -18.12
N ALA A 103 7.32 -12.50 -18.95
CA ALA A 103 7.20 -12.61 -20.40
C ALA A 103 8.40 -13.39 -20.98
N PRO A 104 8.32 -13.90 -22.23
CA PRO A 104 9.37 -14.69 -22.86
C PRO A 104 10.66 -13.92 -23.16
N ASN A 105 10.54 -12.63 -23.44
CA ASN A 105 11.66 -11.76 -23.81
C ASN A 105 11.53 -10.39 -23.11
N PRO A 106 12.63 -9.60 -23.10
CA PRO A 106 12.62 -8.28 -22.44
C PRO A 106 11.62 -7.29 -23.01
N ASP A 107 11.43 -7.23 -24.33
CA ASP A 107 10.55 -6.26 -24.96
C ASP A 107 9.07 -6.53 -24.61
N GLU A 108 8.67 -7.80 -24.65
CA GLU A 108 7.35 -8.22 -24.19
C GLU A 108 7.17 -8.00 -22.69
N LEU A 109 8.24 -8.14 -21.90
CA LEU A 109 8.19 -7.86 -20.47
C LEU A 109 7.93 -6.38 -20.19
N GLU A 110 8.60 -5.46 -20.90
CA GLU A 110 8.36 -4.03 -20.73
C GLU A 110 6.93 -3.65 -21.15
N ALA A 111 6.43 -4.21 -22.26
CA ALA A 111 5.05 -4.02 -22.68
C ALA A 111 4.04 -4.55 -21.64
N ALA A 112 4.31 -5.72 -21.08
CA ALA A 112 3.46 -6.33 -20.04
C ALA A 112 3.48 -5.50 -18.74
N VAL A 113 4.64 -5.00 -18.32
CA VAL A 113 4.78 -4.12 -17.15
C VAL A 113 3.99 -2.85 -17.34
N SER A 114 4.17 -2.15 -18.48
CA SER A 114 3.43 -0.91 -18.79
C SER A 114 1.91 -1.13 -18.77
N LYS A 115 1.46 -2.27 -19.27
CA LYS A 115 0.03 -2.63 -19.24
C LYS A 115 -0.50 -2.82 -17.81
N ILE A 116 0.29 -3.43 -16.93
CA ILE A 116 -0.08 -3.60 -15.52
C ILE A 116 -0.06 -2.27 -14.78
N GLU A 117 0.92 -1.40 -15.06
CA GLU A 117 0.96 -0.05 -14.48
C GLU A 117 -0.27 0.78 -14.87
N GLN A 118 -0.68 0.73 -16.15
CA GLN A 118 -1.91 1.38 -16.59
C GLN A 118 -3.16 0.79 -15.93
N ALA A 119 -3.21 -0.54 -15.76
CA ALA A 119 -4.30 -1.20 -15.07
C ALA A 119 -4.35 -0.82 -13.57
N ALA A 120 -3.20 -0.64 -12.93
CA ALA A 120 -3.11 -0.16 -11.55
C ALA A 120 -3.64 1.27 -11.40
N ILE A 121 -3.31 2.16 -12.34
CA ILE A 121 -3.86 3.52 -12.37
C ILE A 121 -5.38 3.50 -12.50
N GLN A 122 -5.95 2.62 -13.34
CA GLN A 122 -7.40 2.45 -13.45
C GLN A 122 -8.04 1.94 -12.16
N ALA A 123 -7.28 1.18 -11.35
CA ALA A 123 -7.69 0.74 -10.02
C ALA A 123 -7.40 1.79 -8.93
N SER A 124 -6.99 3.01 -9.30
CA SER A 124 -6.56 4.08 -8.40
C SER A 124 -5.41 3.67 -7.46
N CYS A 125 -4.58 2.74 -7.92
CA CYS A 125 -3.37 2.30 -7.23
C CYS A 125 -2.13 2.89 -7.90
N GLU A 126 -1.12 3.21 -7.11
CA GLU A 126 0.21 3.49 -7.64
C GLU A 126 1.11 2.28 -7.49
N THR A 127 1.92 2.02 -8.51
CA THR A 127 2.87 0.91 -8.49
C THR A 127 4.29 1.40 -8.73
N ARG A 128 5.24 0.73 -8.10
CA ARG A 128 6.65 1.01 -8.23
C ARG A 128 7.42 -0.27 -8.57
N ARG A 129 8.23 -0.23 -9.62
CA ARG A 129 9.11 -1.33 -9.98
C ARG A 129 10.24 -1.45 -8.95
N LEU A 130 10.42 -2.65 -8.40
CA LEU A 130 11.43 -2.93 -7.39
C LEU A 130 12.79 -3.20 -8.05
N VAL A 131 13.47 -2.15 -8.51
CA VAL A 131 14.81 -2.25 -9.11
C VAL A 131 15.84 -2.60 -8.03
N GLY A 132 16.69 -3.60 -8.31
CA GLY A 132 17.71 -4.07 -7.36
C GLY A 132 17.21 -5.07 -6.30
N GLN A 133 15.90 -5.23 -6.14
CA GLN A 133 15.27 -6.12 -5.15
C GLN A 133 14.41 -7.22 -5.79
N GLN A 134 14.58 -7.46 -7.08
CA GLN A 134 13.72 -8.33 -7.88
C GLN A 134 13.71 -9.79 -7.37
N ALA A 135 14.84 -10.34 -6.95
CA ALA A 135 14.91 -11.73 -6.47
C ALA A 135 14.12 -11.94 -5.17
N GLN A 136 14.30 -11.05 -4.20
CA GLN A 136 13.59 -11.10 -2.92
C GLN A 136 12.09 -10.88 -3.13
N ALA A 137 11.74 -9.86 -3.93
CA ALA A 137 10.37 -9.53 -4.24
C ALA A 137 9.67 -10.66 -5.02
N PHE A 138 10.36 -11.31 -5.95
CA PHE A 138 9.84 -12.47 -6.68
C PHE A 138 9.53 -13.63 -5.75
N THR A 139 10.42 -13.91 -4.81
CA THR A 139 10.20 -14.97 -3.80
C THR A 139 8.92 -14.72 -3.00
N ALA A 140 8.70 -13.47 -2.57
CA ALA A 140 7.49 -13.10 -1.82
C ALA A 140 6.22 -13.07 -2.69
N ALA A 141 6.35 -12.67 -3.97
CA ALA A 141 5.22 -12.43 -4.86
C ALA A 141 4.74 -13.68 -5.62
N ALA A 142 5.65 -14.61 -5.94
CA ALA A 142 5.36 -15.73 -6.82
C ALA A 142 5.36 -17.09 -6.12
N LEU A 143 6.01 -17.21 -4.97
CA LEU A 143 6.08 -18.45 -4.24
C LEU A 143 5.08 -18.48 -3.07
N PRO A 144 4.27 -19.54 -2.94
CA PRO A 144 3.32 -19.67 -1.84
C PRO A 144 4.04 -19.67 -0.49
N LEU A 145 3.51 -18.90 0.46
CA LEU A 145 4.02 -18.80 1.84
C LEU A 145 5.49 -18.36 1.97
N ALA A 146 6.12 -17.92 0.89
CA ALA A 146 7.47 -17.37 0.96
C ALA A 146 7.45 -16.00 1.65
N ARG A 147 8.34 -15.82 2.63
CA ARG A 147 8.52 -14.55 3.32
C ARG A 147 9.84 -13.94 2.86
N THR A 148 9.83 -12.64 2.59
CA THR A 148 11.07 -11.87 2.55
C THR A 148 11.53 -11.63 3.99
N VAL A 149 12.72 -11.98 4.27
CA VAL A 149 13.39 -11.68 5.54
C VAL A 149 13.84 -10.23 5.52
#